data_42fdbff044c2a9b68947e8de5403eade
#
_entry.id   42fdbff044c2a9b68947e8de5403eade
#
_cell.length_a   1.000
_cell.length_b   1.000
_cell.length_c   1.000
_cell.angle_alpha   90.00
_cell.angle_beta   90.00
_cell.angle_gamma   90.00
#
_symmetry.space_group_name_H-M   'P 1'
#
loop_
_entity.id
_entity.type
_entity.pdbx_description
1 polymer ?
#
loop_
_entity_poly.entity_id
_entity_poly.type
_entity_poly.pdbx_seq_one_letter_code
_entity_poly.pdbx_strand_id
1 'polypeptide(L)'
;MIHIRFILLTCLALVPSLVVAADLSGTVRDHSGAAVPQATVSVLTPRQAVVATVVTDGAGAFHIRDLAPGDYVVRVAAAGFGEQQTTVAMRTVAASLTVVLDVAAVREQVTVTSSPGFAQDAARSLQPVSVISREQLDQRVTTVVAQAVSEEAGVHLQSTGPTMAGVFVRGLTGNKVNVFVDGVRYSNGAQRGGVNTFLNLIDQSTLEGIEIVHGPNSAEYGSDALGGTVQFLTRTPALAATGRKVGGEFGFNAQTAHEGAGGNAAWSYATTTVGLFATGAGRNTGDLRPGGGIDSHAAVTRFLGVSSDQLMAERLPNTGFQQYAGMLKANWTPSSRTQVVSAYTATRQDQGHRYDQELGGDGNLIAKLNDLTLDLFYARVERSGLGLFDHGEIGRAHV
;
A
#
# COMPACT_ATOMS: atom_id res chain seq x y z
N MET A 1 66.38 2.77 25.73
CA MET A 1 65.35 3.74 26.18
C MET A 1 64.02 3.31 25.60
N ILE A 2 63.22 2.68 26.43
CA ILE A 2 61.96 2.05 26.08
C ILE A 2 60.84 3.04 26.43
N HIS A 3 60.12 3.57 25.41
CA HIS A 3 58.95 4.39 25.67
C HIS A 3 57.70 3.50 25.75
N ILE A 4 57.22 3.31 26.94
CA ILE A 4 55.93 2.69 27.26
C ILE A 4 54.83 3.74 26.96
N ARG A 5 54.06 3.53 25.93
CA ARG A 5 52.81 4.27 25.66
C ARG A 5 51.68 3.64 26.47
N PHE A 6 51.20 4.34 27.48
CA PHE A 6 49.93 4.06 28.17
C PHE A 6 48.79 4.26 27.22
N ILE A 7 48.12 3.16 26.83
CA ILE A 7 46.82 3.18 26.17
C ILE A 7 45.78 3.22 27.26
N LEU A 8 45.19 4.39 27.48
CA LEU A 8 44.03 4.58 28.38
C LEU A 8 42.82 3.97 27.66
N LEU A 9 42.45 2.75 28.08
CA LEU A 9 41.23 2.08 27.62
C LEU A 9 40.05 2.68 28.40
N THR A 10 39.38 3.66 27.81
CA THR A 10 38.12 4.20 28.34
C THR A 10 37.04 3.16 28.09
N CYS A 11 36.79 2.27 29.03
CA CYS A 11 35.57 1.49 29.07
C CYS A 11 34.40 2.44 29.28
N LEU A 12 33.74 2.83 28.21
CA LEU A 12 32.44 3.47 28.25
C LEU A 12 31.44 2.40 28.71
N ALA A 13 31.14 2.40 30.00
CA ALA A 13 30.12 1.55 30.57
C ALA A 13 28.78 1.92 29.93
N LEU A 14 28.32 1.08 29.00
CA LEU A 14 26.93 1.08 28.54
C LEU A 14 26.07 0.69 29.75
N VAL A 15 25.62 1.66 30.50
CA VAL A 15 24.55 1.45 31.48
C VAL A 15 23.29 1.16 30.66
N PRO A 16 22.71 -0.05 30.73
CA PRO A 16 21.43 -0.29 30.08
C PRO A 16 20.40 0.59 30.78
N SER A 17 19.94 1.62 30.11
CA SER A 17 18.78 2.37 30.57
C SER A 17 17.64 1.39 30.72
N LEU A 18 17.19 1.14 31.92
CA LEU A 18 15.96 0.40 32.21
C LEU A 18 14.82 1.22 31.60
N VAL A 19 14.46 0.95 30.34
CA VAL A 19 13.27 1.50 29.75
C VAL A 19 12.09 0.81 30.41
N VAL A 20 11.46 1.52 31.33
CA VAL A 20 10.27 1.03 32.03
C VAL A 20 9.14 1.01 31.01
N ALA A 21 8.73 -0.18 30.61
CA ALA A 21 7.53 -0.39 29.82
C ALA A 21 6.31 0.04 30.65
N ALA A 22 5.32 0.61 30.00
CA ALA A 22 4.10 1.07 30.64
C ALA A 22 2.88 0.30 30.12
N ASP A 23 1.88 0.16 30.94
CA ASP A 23 0.63 -0.50 30.59
C ASP A 23 -0.34 0.50 29.95
N LEU A 24 -1.04 0.06 28.93
CA LEU A 24 -2.17 0.75 28.33
C LEU A 24 -3.45 0.04 28.73
N SER A 25 -4.32 0.72 29.46
CA SER A 25 -5.64 0.23 29.81
C SER A 25 -6.71 1.17 29.24
N GLY A 26 -7.95 0.67 29.14
CA GLY A 26 -9.04 1.53 28.69
C GLY A 26 -10.36 0.83 28.64
N THR A 27 -11.36 1.59 28.18
CA THR A 27 -12.72 1.10 27.97
C THR A 27 -13.23 1.50 26.59
N VAL A 28 -13.97 0.59 25.97
CA VAL A 28 -14.68 0.84 24.71
C VAL A 28 -16.16 0.97 25.00
N ARG A 29 -16.75 2.08 24.57
CA ARG A 29 -18.17 2.42 24.80
C ARG A 29 -18.81 2.84 23.50
N ASP A 30 -20.12 2.76 23.42
CA ASP A 30 -20.90 3.40 22.37
C ASP A 30 -21.27 4.85 22.74
N HIS A 31 -21.93 5.56 21.84
CA HIS A 31 -22.41 6.92 22.08
C HIS A 31 -23.45 7.05 23.21
N SER A 32 -24.15 5.97 23.54
CA SER A 32 -25.07 5.94 24.69
C SER A 32 -24.35 5.76 26.03
N GLY A 33 -23.03 5.50 25.98
CA GLY A 33 -22.20 5.18 27.12
C GLY A 33 -22.22 3.70 27.52
N ALA A 34 -22.93 2.85 26.74
CA ALA A 34 -22.95 1.41 27.00
C ALA A 34 -21.59 0.78 26.65
N ALA A 35 -21.21 -0.23 27.43
CA ALA A 35 -19.98 -0.97 27.16
C ALA A 35 -20.09 -1.78 25.86
N VAL A 36 -19.00 -1.82 25.06
CA VAL A 36 -18.90 -2.63 23.87
C VAL A 36 -18.00 -3.83 24.14
N PRO A 37 -18.58 -5.01 24.45
CA PRO A 37 -17.80 -6.22 24.65
C PRO A 37 -17.33 -6.82 23.31
N GLN A 38 -16.31 -7.67 23.36
CA GLN A 38 -15.77 -8.36 22.19
C GLN A 38 -15.24 -7.42 21.09
N ALA A 39 -14.97 -6.15 21.42
CA ALA A 39 -14.28 -5.24 20.50
C ALA A 39 -12.82 -5.64 20.40
N THR A 40 -12.30 -5.70 19.20
CA THR A 40 -10.87 -5.95 18.93
C THR A 40 -10.11 -4.65 19.06
N VAL A 41 -9.17 -4.57 19.99
CA VAL A 41 -8.29 -3.42 20.22
C VAL A 41 -6.89 -3.79 19.76
N SER A 42 -6.43 -3.16 18.71
CA SER A 42 -5.09 -3.35 18.14
C SER A 42 -4.24 -2.11 18.39
N VAL A 43 -3.05 -2.28 18.95
CA VAL A 43 -2.05 -1.22 19.07
C VAL A 43 -1.08 -1.35 17.91
N LEU A 44 -0.92 -0.27 17.18
CA LEU A 44 -0.09 -0.19 16.00
C LEU A 44 1.00 0.85 16.20
N THR A 45 2.15 0.61 15.59
CA THR A 45 3.13 1.69 15.40
C THR A 45 2.53 2.79 14.52
N PRO A 46 3.10 4.00 14.49
CA PRO A 46 2.69 5.05 13.57
C PRO A 46 2.67 4.64 12.10
N ARG A 47 3.40 3.59 11.75
CA ARG A 47 3.44 3.00 10.39
C ARG A 47 2.48 1.83 10.20
N GLN A 48 1.43 1.73 11.02
CA GLN A 48 0.39 0.70 10.92
C GLN A 48 0.85 -0.74 11.20
N ALA A 49 2.03 -0.93 11.77
CA ALA A 49 2.47 -2.24 12.18
C ALA A 49 1.85 -2.63 13.52
N VAL A 50 1.16 -3.76 13.58
CA VAL A 50 0.48 -4.23 14.79
C VAL A 50 1.51 -4.72 15.81
N VAL A 51 1.53 -4.08 16.98
CA VAL A 51 2.41 -4.43 18.12
C VAL A 51 1.71 -5.36 19.10
N ALA A 52 0.42 -5.12 19.34
CA ALA A 52 -0.39 -5.92 20.24
C ALA A 52 -1.86 -5.91 19.80
N THR A 53 -2.58 -6.96 20.12
CA THR A 53 -4.03 -7.03 19.92
C THR A 53 -4.67 -7.74 21.10
N VAL A 54 -5.75 -7.16 21.64
CA VAL A 54 -6.57 -7.71 22.71
C VAL A 54 -8.05 -7.57 22.36
N VAL A 55 -8.90 -8.26 23.10
CA VAL A 55 -10.35 -8.15 22.97
C VAL A 55 -10.93 -7.59 24.27
N THR A 56 -11.91 -6.71 24.19
CA THR A 56 -12.57 -6.15 25.36
C THR A 56 -13.40 -7.20 26.09
N ASP A 57 -13.43 -7.11 27.39
CA ASP A 57 -14.25 -7.95 28.27
C ASP A 57 -15.74 -7.54 28.26
N GLY A 58 -16.57 -8.19 29.11
CA GLY A 58 -17.99 -7.90 29.23
C GLY A 58 -18.34 -6.49 29.69
N ALA A 59 -17.38 -5.77 30.32
CA ALA A 59 -17.50 -4.38 30.73
C ALA A 59 -16.93 -3.39 29.67
N GLY A 60 -16.51 -3.90 28.53
CA GLY A 60 -15.84 -3.13 27.50
C GLY A 60 -14.41 -2.74 27.85
N ALA A 61 -13.81 -3.32 28.90
CA ALA A 61 -12.48 -2.97 29.34
C ALA A 61 -11.40 -3.78 28.59
N PHE A 62 -10.25 -3.15 28.36
CA PHE A 62 -9.08 -3.78 27.80
C PHE A 62 -7.81 -3.41 28.56
N HIS A 63 -6.80 -4.28 28.49
CA HIS A 63 -5.52 -4.06 29.13
C HIS A 63 -4.39 -4.65 28.27
N ILE A 64 -3.41 -3.82 27.94
CA ILE A 64 -2.23 -4.18 27.16
C ILE A 64 -1.01 -3.86 28.00
N ARG A 65 -0.19 -4.87 28.26
CA ARG A 65 0.99 -4.78 29.14
C ARG A 65 2.25 -4.52 28.34
N ASP A 66 3.24 -3.97 29.04
CA ASP A 66 4.62 -3.89 28.58
C ASP A 66 4.82 -3.15 27.25
N LEU A 67 4.03 -2.10 26.98
CA LEU A 67 4.29 -1.23 25.84
C LEU A 67 5.52 -0.36 26.11
N ALA A 68 6.44 -0.35 25.16
CA ALA A 68 7.59 0.53 25.21
C ALA A 68 7.14 2.01 25.11
N PRO A 69 7.87 2.96 25.69
CA PRO A 69 7.63 4.37 25.44
C PRO A 69 7.69 4.67 23.94
N GLY A 70 6.74 5.44 23.44
CA GLY A 70 6.60 5.78 22.03
C GLY A 70 5.20 6.24 21.70
N ASP A 71 4.99 6.68 20.47
CA ASP A 71 3.67 7.03 19.95
C ASP A 71 3.05 5.82 19.25
N TYR A 72 1.78 5.58 19.52
CA TYR A 72 1.03 4.45 18.98
C TYR A 72 -0.30 4.90 18.42
N VAL A 73 -0.83 4.13 17.49
CA VAL A 73 -2.21 4.21 17.02
C VAL A 73 -2.97 3.05 17.66
N VAL A 74 -4.01 3.36 18.39
CA VAL A 74 -4.94 2.36 18.93
C VAL A 74 -6.13 2.28 17.97
N ARG A 75 -6.31 1.11 17.37
CA ARG A 75 -7.40 0.80 16.46
C ARG A 75 -8.40 -0.09 17.18
N VAL A 76 -9.66 0.30 17.16
CA VAL A 76 -10.74 -0.46 17.80
C VAL A 76 -11.82 -0.77 16.76
N ALA A 77 -12.15 -2.04 16.62
CA ALA A 77 -13.19 -2.52 15.73
C ALA A 77 -14.14 -3.46 16.47
N ALA A 78 -15.45 -3.31 16.23
CA ALA A 78 -16.48 -4.19 16.78
C ALA A 78 -17.59 -4.40 15.74
N ALA A 79 -18.24 -5.56 15.78
CA ALA A 79 -19.35 -5.85 14.88
C ALA A 79 -20.50 -4.85 15.07
N GLY A 80 -20.97 -4.23 13.99
CA GLY A 80 -22.03 -3.22 14.01
C GLY A 80 -21.59 -1.80 14.33
N PHE A 81 -20.30 -1.57 14.54
CA PHE A 81 -19.70 -0.27 14.80
C PHE A 81 -18.67 0.08 13.73
N GLY A 82 -18.51 1.37 13.48
CA GLY A 82 -17.40 1.90 12.68
C GLY A 82 -16.06 1.68 13.39
N GLU A 83 -15.02 1.33 12.63
CA GLU A 83 -13.66 1.26 13.17
C GLU A 83 -13.22 2.65 13.66
N GLN A 84 -12.67 2.70 14.86
CA GLN A 84 -12.16 3.93 15.45
C GLN A 84 -10.65 3.83 15.66
N GLN A 85 -9.94 4.90 15.30
CA GLN A 85 -8.51 5.00 15.55
C GLN A 85 -8.20 6.24 16.37
N THR A 86 -7.29 6.10 17.33
CA THR A 86 -6.82 7.21 18.15
C THR A 86 -5.33 7.08 18.41
N THR A 87 -4.64 8.20 18.50
CA THR A 87 -3.21 8.20 18.84
C THR A 87 -3.02 8.25 20.35
N VAL A 88 -2.09 7.49 20.87
CA VAL A 88 -1.68 7.51 22.27
C VAL A 88 -0.17 7.62 22.39
N ALA A 89 0.30 8.56 23.19
CA ALA A 89 1.70 8.70 23.51
C ALA A 89 1.99 7.92 24.82
N MET A 90 2.63 6.77 24.68
CA MET A 90 3.10 6.00 25.84
C MET A 90 4.37 6.63 26.40
N ARG A 91 4.35 6.97 27.68
CA ARG A 91 5.50 7.46 28.43
C ARG A 91 5.88 6.42 29.50
N THR A 92 6.62 6.79 30.48
CA THR A 92 7.01 5.90 31.59
C THR A 92 5.89 5.63 32.60
N VAL A 93 4.72 6.20 32.38
CA VAL A 93 3.52 6.06 33.24
C VAL A 93 2.41 5.37 32.46
N ALA A 94 1.66 4.49 33.13
CA ALA A 94 0.50 3.83 32.55
C ALA A 94 -0.50 4.83 31.97
N ALA A 95 -0.98 4.55 30.77
CA ALA A 95 -1.98 5.39 30.09
C ALA A 95 -3.37 4.76 30.18
N SER A 96 -4.39 5.60 30.30
CA SER A 96 -5.78 5.17 30.24
C SER A 96 -6.49 5.84 29.08
N LEU A 97 -7.28 5.06 28.31
CA LEU A 97 -7.95 5.50 27.11
C LEU A 97 -9.42 5.10 27.14
N THR A 98 -10.31 6.04 26.84
CA THR A 98 -11.71 5.72 26.56
C THR A 98 -11.95 5.92 25.07
N VAL A 99 -12.40 4.86 24.40
CA VAL A 99 -12.75 4.89 22.98
C VAL A 99 -14.27 4.80 22.86
N VAL A 100 -14.84 5.77 22.15
CA VAL A 100 -16.28 5.76 21.85
C VAL A 100 -16.44 5.31 20.40
N LEU A 101 -17.19 4.23 20.19
CA LEU A 101 -17.51 3.73 18.87
C LEU A 101 -18.84 4.30 18.38
N ASP A 102 -18.85 4.80 17.17
CA ASP A 102 -20.06 5.15 16.45
C ASP A 102 -20.72 3.90 15.87
N VAL A 103 -22.04 3.82 15.94
CA VAL A 103 -22.79 2.83 15.17
C VAL A 103 -22.43 3.05 13.70
N ALA A 104 -22.19 1.97 12.97
CA ALA A 104 -21.72 1.99 11.59
C ALA A 104 -22.63 2.81 10.66
N ALA A 105 -22.59 4.13 10.83
CA ALA A 105 -23.00 5.07 9.80
C ALA A 105 -21.74 5.33 8.98
N VAL A 106 -21.80 5.02 7.70
CA VAL A 106 -20.74 5.15 6.70
C VAL A 106 -19.97 6.46 6.86
N ARG A 107 -19.01 6.48 7.77
CA ARG A 107 -17.90 7.45 7.81
C ARG A 107 -16.63 6.66 7.95
N GLU A 108 -16.05 6.36 6.81
CA GLU A 108 -14.69 5.87 6.76
C GLU A 108 -13.79 6.93 7.40
N GLN A 109 -13.30 6.64 8.60
CA GLN A 109 -12.20 7.41 9.15
C GLN A 109 -10.94 6.90 8.47
N VAL A 110 -10.56 7.60 7.44
CA VAL A 110 -9.43 7.24 6.61
C VAL A 110 -8.15 7.70 7.32
N THR A 111 -7.38 6.75 7.78
CA THR A 111 -6.05 7.01 8.33
C THR A 111 -5.03 6.94 7.23
N VAL A 112 -4.23 7.98 7.08
CA VAL A 112 -3.17 8.05 6.07
C VAL A 112 -1.82 7.74 6.69
N THR A 113 -1.07 6.88 6.01
CA THR A 113 0.34 6.57 6.31
C THR A 113 1.30 7.43 5.49
N SER A 114 0.76 8.49 4.87
CA SER A 114 1.47 9.34 3.91
C SER A 114 2.58 10.18 4.50
N SER A 115 2.61 10.39 5.82
CA SER A 115 3.77 11.02 6.46
C SER A 115 4.75 9.96 6.95
N PRO A 116 6.06 10.06 6.65
CA PRO A 116 7.05 9.10 7.13
C PRO A 116 6.98 8.97 8.66
N GLY A 117 6.51 7.83 9.13
CA GLY A 117 6.48 7.50 10.55
C GLY A 117 5.20 7.79 11.32
N PHE A 118 4.17 8.40 10.72
CA PHE A 118 2.94 8.72 11.46
C PHE A 118 1.70 8.44 10.62
N ALA A 119 0.86 7.53 11.11
CA ALA A 119 -0.50 7.42 10.64
C ALA A 119 -1.30 8.63 11.17
N GLN A 120 -1.85 9.44 10.28
CA GLN A 120 -2.66 10.59 10.63
C GLN A 120 -4.08 10.41 10.10
N ASP A 121 -5.03 10.99 10.80
CA ASP A 121 -6.36 11.20 10.25
C ASP A 121 -6.23 12.08 8.99
N ALA A 122 -6.73 11.62 7.85
CA ALA A 122 -6.68 12.36 6.58
C ALA A 122 -7.24 13.78 6.70
N ALA A 123 -8.23 13.99 7.57
CA ALA A 123 -8.81 15.29 7.86
C ALA A 123 -7.85 16.24 8.61
N ARG A 124 -6.80 15.72 9.23
CA ARG A 124 -5.79 16.49 9.95
C ARG A 124 -4.49 16.65 9.18
N SER A 125 -4.38 16.05 8.01
CA SER A 125 -3.22 16.24 7.15
C SER A 125 -3.13 17.68 6.69
N LEU A 126 -1.93 18.26 6.73
CA LEU A 126 -1.66 19.61 6.21
C LEU A 126 -1.78 19.67 4.68
N GLN A 127 -1.67 18.55 4.02
CA GLN A 127 -1.82 18.40 2.57
C GLN A 127 -3.09 17.60 2.26
N PRO A 128 -3.80 17.92 1.18
CA PRO A 128 -4.90 17.09 0.72
C PRO A 128 -4.40 15.69 0.39
N VAL A 129 -5.09 14.69 0.93
CA VAL A 129 -4.80 13.28 0.69
C VAL A 129 -6.07 12.60 0.22
N SER A 130 -5.98 11.90 -0.90
CA SER A 130 -7.00 10.94 -1.33
C SER A 130 -6.60 9.55 -0.88
N VAL A 131 -7.56 8.78 -0.38
CA VAL A 131 -7.34 7.40 0.01
C VAL A 131 -8.37 6.51 -0.66
N ILE A 132 -7.91 5.48 -1.31
CA ILE A 132 -8.71 4.45 -1.94
C ILE A 132 -8.58 3.21 -1.07
N SER A 133 -9.66 2.82 -0.40
CA SER A 133 -9.68 1.65 0.47
C SER A 133 -9.71 0.33 -0.30
N ARG A 134 -9.51 -0.77 0.40
CA ARG A 134 -9.64 -2.12 -0.16
C ARG A 134 -11.03 -2.35 -0.74
N GLU A 135 -12.08 -1.95 -0.03
CA GLU A 135 -13.46 -2.10 -0.45
C GLU A 135 -13.74 -1.33 -1.74
N GLN A 136 -13.21 -0.12 -1.87
CA GLN A 136 -13.31 0.67 -3.10
C GLN A 136 -12.53 0.03 -4.24
N LEU A 137 -11.34 -0.51 -3.97
CA LEU A 137 -10.58 -1.25 -4.97
C LEU A 137 -11.33 -2.48 -5.46
N ASP A 138 -11.98 -3.24 -4.58
CA ASP A 138 -12.76 -4.42 -4.94
C ASP A 138 -14.03 -4.08 -5.75
N GLN A 139 -14.61 -2.90 -5.52
CA GLN A 139 -15.76 -2.42 -6.29
C GLN A 139 -15.37 -1.90 -7.68
N ARG A 140 -14.14 -1.42 -7.84
CA ARG A 140 -13.62 -0.90 -9.10
C ARG A 140 -13.09 -2.04 -9.97
N VAL A 141 -13.84 -2.43 -10.97
CA VAL A 141 -13.38 -3.43 -11.97
C VAL A 141 -12.40 -2.75 -12.91
N THR A 142 -11.12 -2.77 -12.57
CA THR A 142 -10.07 -2.14 -13.37
C THR A 142 -9.22 -3.18 -14.09
N THR A 143 -8.80 -2.86 -15.30
CA THR A 143 -7.86 -3.71 -16.05
C THR A 143 -6.44 -3.59 -15.50
N VAL A 144 -6.06 -2.39 -15.06
CA VAL A 144 -4.76 -2.08 -14.47
C VAL A 144 -4.92 -1.13 -13.28
N VAL A 145 -4.05 -1.23 -12.30
CA VAL A 145 -4.14 -0.47 -11.04
C VAL A 145 -4.17 1.05 -11.24
N ALA A 146 -3.52 1.55 -12.29
CA ALA A 146 -3.52 2.97 -12.59
C ALA A 146 -4.92 3.53 -12.89
N GLN A 147 -5.87 2.70 -13.34
CA GLN A 147 -7.26 3.11 -13.54
C GLN A 147 -7.98 3.38 -12.21
N ALA A 148 -7.62 2.67 -11.16
CA ALA A 148 -8.25 2.84 -9.86
C ALA A 148 -8.02 4.24 -9.27
N VAL A 149 -6.89 4.88 -9.56
CA VAL A 149 -6.56 6.22 -9.05
C VAL A 149 -7.16 7.35 -9.86
N SER A 150 -7.62 7.10 -11.08
CA SER A 150 -8.10 8.14 -12.00
C SER A 150 -9.45 8.75 -11.60
N GLU A 151 -10.17 8.13 -10.70
CA GLU A 151 -11.46 8.64 -10.18
C GLU A 151 -11.28 9.66 -9.05
N GLU A 152 -10.05 9.84 -8.56
CA GLU A 152 -9.77 10.76 -7.47
C GLU A 152 -9.66 12.22 -7.97
N ALA A 153 -10.15 13.14 -7.16
CA ALA A 153 -10.14 14.56 -7.50
C ALA A 153 -8.71 15.08 -7.74
N GLY A 154 -8.47 15.74 -8.88
CA GLY A 154 -7.16 16.27 -9.25
C GLY A 154 -6.16 15.21 -9.71
N VAL A 155 -6.62 13.99 -9.95
CA VAL A 155 -5.85 12.90 -10.56
C VAL A 155 -6.41 12.60 -11.95
N HIS A 156 -5.54 12.44 -12.90
CA HIS A 156 -5.90 12.08 -14.28
C HIS A 156 -5.03 10.97 -14.78
N LEU A 157 -5.57 10.16 -15.66
CA LEU A 157 -4.86 9.06 -16.29
C LEU A 157 -4.62 9.40 -17.78
N GLN A 158 -3.39 9.25 -18.22
CA GLN A 158 -3.06 9.13 -19.62
C GLN A 158 -2.72 7.68 -19.94
N SER A 159 -3.37 7.10 -20.93
CA SER A 159 -3.07 5.76 -21.41
C SER A 159 -2.77 5.82 -22.91
N THR A 160 -1.71 5.15 -23.34
CA THR A 160 -1.33 4.97 -24.74
C THR A 160 -1.42 3.52 -25.18
N GLY A 161 -1.93 2.67 -24.33
CA GLY A 161 -2.18 1.25 -24.52
C GLY A 161 -2.78 0.66 -23.25
N PRO A 162 -3.27 -0.57 -23.26
CA PRO A 162 -3.95 -1.18 -22.12
C PRO A 162 -3.05 -1.31 -20.89
N THR A 163 -1.75 -1.48 -21.11
CA THR A 163 -0.75 -1.71 -20.06
C THR A 163 0.18 -0.52 -19.83
N MET A 164 -0.04 0.58 -20.55
CA MET A 164 0.77 1.80 -20.44
C MET A 164 -0.06 2.94 -19.87
N ALA A 165 0.29 3.39 -18.68
CA ALA A 165 -0.40 4.46 -18.01
C ALA A 165 0.56 5.47 -17.38
N GLY A 166 0.16 6.73 -17.38
CA GLY A 166 0.77 7.81 -16.64
C GLY A 166 -0.26 8.42 -15.72
N VAL A 167 0.02 8.42 -14.43
CA VAL A 167 -0.80 9.10 -13.44
C VAL A 167 -0.37 10.55 -13.36
N PHE A 168 -1.32 11.45 -13.55
CA PHE A 168 -1.16 12.89 -13.36
C PHE A 168 -1.73 13.28 -12.02
N VAL A 169 -0.95 13.92 -11.20
CA VAL A 169 -1.42 14.53 -9.94
C VAL A 169 -1.24 16.03 -10.08
N ARG A 170 -2.33 16.78 -9.99
CA ARG A 170 -2.34 18.24 -10.20
C ARG A 170 -1.67 18.69 -11.51
N GLY A 171 -1.87 17.94 -12.58
CA GLY A 171 -1.33 18.24 -13.90
C GLY A 171 0.14 17.87 -14.12
N LEU A 172 0.80 17.26 -13.13
CA LEU A 172 2.19 16.80 -13.24
C LEU A 172 2.25 15.26 -13.25
N THR A 173 3.18 14.70 -14.00
CA THR A 173 3.35 13.26 -14.17
C THR A 173 4.81 12.85 -14.34
N GLY A 174 5.05 11.57 -14.52
CA GLY A 174 6.37 10.99 -14.74
C GLY A 174 7.28 11.21 -13.53
N ASN A 175 8.45 11.76 -13.76
CA ASN A 175 9.40 12.08 -12.70
C ASN A 175 9.03 13.31 -11.84
N LYS A 176 7.78 13.79 -11.92
CA LYS A 176 7.25 14.85 -11.05
C LYS A 176 6.25 14.32 -10.03
N VAL A 177 5.95 13.02 -10.09
CA VAL A 177 5.09 12.30 -9.16
C VAL A 177 5.86 11.09 -8.64
N ASN A 178 6.09 11.03 -7.34
CA ASN A 178 6.75 9.88 -6.72
C ASN A 178 5.77 8.71 -6.56
N VAL A 179 6.30 7.51 -6.70
CA VAL A 179 5.56 6.27 -6.48
C VAL A 179 6.29 5.42 -5.46
N PHE A 180 5.56 4.92 -4.48
CA PHE A 180 6.06 4.03 -3.44
C PHE A 180 5.19 2.77 -3.32
N VAL A 181 5.80 1.68 -2.89
CA VAL A 181 5.13 0.47 -2.45
C VAL A 181 5.60 0.18 -1.02
N ASP A 182 4.70 0.22 -0.04
CA ASP A 182 5.01 0.05 1.38
C ASP A 182 6.17 0.93 1.89
N GLY A 183 6.28 2.15 1.38
CA GLY A 183 7.36 3.09 1.70
C GLY A 183 8.68 2.86 0.94
N VAL A 184 8.75 1.82 0.12
CA VAL A 184 9.88 1.61 -0.80
C VAL A 184 9.65 2.42 -2.06
N ARG A 185 10.61 3.26 -2.43
CA ARG A 185 10.52 4.04 -3.67
C ARG A 185 10.51 3.11 -4.87
N TYR A 186 9.43 3.17 -5.63
CA TYR A 186 9.21 2.33 -6.81
C TYR A 186 9.70 2.99 -8.10
N SER A 187 9.72 4.32 -8.16
CA SER A 187 10.26 5.06 -9.30
C SER A 187 11.79 4.97 -9.35
N ASN A 188 12.35 4.67 -10.49
CA ASN A 188 13.79 4.55 -10.73
C ASN A 188 14.25 5.41 -11.91
N GLY A 189 15.58 5.47 -12.15
CA GLY A 189 16.16 6.26 -13.23
C GLY A 189 15.84 5.78 -14.66
N ALA A 190 15.32 4.57 -14.82
CA ALA A 190 14.86 4.04 -16.10
C ALA A 190 13.42 4.50 -16.44
N GLN A 191 12.73 5.10 -15.47
CA GLN A 191 11.37 5.57 -15.65
C GLN A 191 11.33 6.78 -16.59
N ARG A 192 10.54 6.68 -17.65
CA ARG A 192 10.35 7.78 -18.60
C ARG A 192 9.54 8.91 -17.96
N GLY A 193 9.82 10.15 -18.35
CA GLY A 193 8.98 11.28 -17.99
C GLY A 193 7.66 11.26 -18.77
N GLY A 194 6.70 10.44 -18.36
CA GLY A 194 5.40 10.29 -19.03
C GLY A 194 4.78 8.94 -18.77
N VAL A 195 4.00 8.46 -19.73
CA VAL A 195 3.33 7.16 -19.68
C VAL A 195 4.35 6.02 -19.68
N ASN A 196 4.20 5.08 -18.77
CA ASN A 196 5.07 3.90 -18.67
C ASN A 196 4.29 2.64 -18.25
N THR A 197 4.97 1.49 -18.25
CA THR A 197 4.36 0.20 -17.91
C THR A 197 4.48 -0.17 -16.45
N PHE A 198 5.38 0.47 -15.70
CA PHE A 198 5.76 0.01 -14.35
C PHE A 198 4.61 0.01 -13.34
N LEU A 199 3.73 1.02 -13.38
CA LEU A 199 2.58 1.09 -12.48
C LEU A 199 1.63 -0.10 -12.64
N ASN A 200 1.51 -0.61 -13.87
CA ASN A 200 0.58 -1.69 -14.20
C ASN A 200 1.10 -3.07 -13.80
N LEU A 201 2.36 -3.17 -13.40
CA LEU A 201 2.92 -4.39 -12.81
C LEU A 201 2.57 -4.55 -11.32
N ILE A 202 1.99 -3.53 -10.67
CA ILE A 202 1.43 -3.66 -9.34
C ILE A 202 0.02 -4.26 -9.48
N ASP A 203 -0.18 -5.43 -8.90
CA ASP A 203 -1.49 -6.10 -8.98
C ASP A 203 -2.42 -5.65 -7.85
N GLN A 204 -3.66 -5.33 -8.20
CA GLN A 204 -4.67 -4.84 -7.26
C GLN A 204 -4.96 -5.85 -6.15
N SER A 205 -4.86 -7.16 -6.40
CA SER A 205 -5.12 -8.21 -5.39
C SER A 205 -4.11 -8.19 -4.23
N THR A 206 -2.93 -7.58 -4.45
CA THR A 206 -1.90 -7.45 -3.43
C THR A 206 -2.11 -6.26 -2.51
N LEU A 207 -3.01 -5.31 -2.87
CA LEU A 207 -3.16 -4.03 -2.20
C LEU A 207 -4.21 -4.08 -1.11
N GLU A 208 -3.95 -3.37 -0.03
CA GLU A 208 -4.88 -2.96 1.01
C GLU A 208 -5.51 -1.60 0.70
N GLY A 209 -4.76 -0.73 0.03
CA GLY A 209 -5.24 0.58 -0.35
C GLY A 209 -4.21 1.37 -1.14
N ILE A 210 -4.63 2.54 -1.61
CA ILE A 210 -3.76 3.49 -2.30
C ILE A 210 -3.95 4.86 -1.66
N GLU A 211 -2.84 5.52 -1.33
CA GLU A 211 -2.84 6.88 -0.82
C GLU A 211 -2.22 7.82 -1.86
N ILE A 212 -2.83 8.98 -2.05
CA ILE A 212 -2.33 10.01 -2.97
C ILE A 212 -2.20 11.31 -2.20
N VAL A 213 -0.97 11.70 -1.93
CA VAL A 213 -0.66 13.01 -1.32
C VAL A 213 -0.54 14.03 -2.44
N HIS A 214 -1.37 15.06 -2.41
CA HIS A 214 -1.44 16.06 -3.47
C HIS A 214 -0.53 17.25 -3.20
N GLY A 215 0.23 17.63 -4.21
CA GLY A 215 1.09 18.83 -4.18
C GLY A 215 2.53 18.52 -3.78
N PRO A 216 3.36 19.57 -3.64
CA PRO A 216 4.79 19.40 -3.41
C PRO A 216 5.06 18.86 -2.01
N ASN A 217 5.69 17.70 -1.93
CA ASN A 217 6.02 17.02 -0.68
C ASN A 217 7.44 16.42 -0.69
N SER A 218 8.34 17.03 -1.46
CA SER A 218 9.71 16.54 -1.59
C SER A 218 10.52 16.56 -0.29
N ALA A 219 10.12 17.38 0.70
CA ALA A 219 10.76 17.39 2.01
C ALA A 219 10.57 16.06 2.76
N GLU A 220 9.44 15.40 2.54
CA GLU A 220 9.09 14.13 3.20
C GLU A 220 9.44 12.90 2.34
N TYR A 221 9.21 13.00 1.02
CA TYR A 221 9.30 11.86 0.10
C TYR A 221 10.50 11.93 -0.85
N GLY A 222 11.39 12.89 -0.66
CA GLY A 222 12.56 13.06 -1.49
C GLY A 222 12.29 13.78 -2.81
N SER A 223 13.29 13.83 -3.69
CA SER A 223 13.21 14.49 -5.00
C SER A 223 12.04 13.97 -5.84
N ASP A 224 11.57 14.81 -6.76
CA ASP A 224 10.55 14.47 -7.77
C ASP A 224 9.09 14.46 -7.28
N ALA A 225 8.81 14.72 -6.00
CA ALA A 225 7.45 14.86 -5.48
C ALA A 225 6.91 16.30 -5.64
N LEU A 226 6.82 16.81 -6.86
CA LEU A 226 6.28 18.15 -7.15
C LEU A 226 4.77 18.15 -7.35
N GLY A 227 4.24 17.19 -8.08
CA GLY A 227 2.81 17.01 -8.29
C GLY A 227 2.15 16.33 -7.10
N GLY A 228 2.87 15.39 -6.51
CA GLY A 228 2.40 14.58 -5.39
C GLY A 228 3.15 13.27 -5.25
N THR A 229 2.65 12.44 -4.37
CA THR A 229 3.15 11.08 -4.12
C THR A 229 2.00 10.10 -4.15
N VAL A 230 2.15 8.99 -4.87
CA VAL A 230 1.24 7.85 -4.88
C VAL A 230 1.87 6.73 -4.10
N GLN A 231 1.20 6.24 -3.08
CA GLN A 231 1.67 5.15 -2.24
C GLN A 231 0.73 3.95 -2.35
N PHE A 232 1.23 2.84 -2.81
CA PHE A 232 0.55 1.56 -2.83
C PHE A 232 0.85 0.85 -1.51
N LEU A 233 -0.20 0.59 -0.74
CA LEU A 233 -0.11 -0.13 0.53
C LEU A 233 -0.50 -1.58 0.28
N THR A 234 0.42 -2.50 0.50
CA THR A 234 0.12 -3.92 0.33
C THR A 234 -0.51 -4.52 1.58
N ARG A 235 -1.31 -5.55 1.39
CA ARG A 235 -2.00 -6.27 2.46
C ARG A 235 -0.99 -6.78 3.48
N THR A 236 -1.23 -6.45 4.74
CA THR A 236 -0.36 -6.87 5.84
C THR A 236 -1.11 -7.85 6.73
N PRO A 237 -0.54 -9.03 7.02
CA PRO A 237 -1.16 -10.01 7.88
C PRO A 237 -1.31 -9.45 9.29
N ALA A 238 -2.56 -9.34 9.76
CA ALA A 238 -2.83 -8.97 11.14
C ALA A 238 -2.45 -10.12 12.07
N LEU A 239 -1.93 -9.79 13.27
CA LEU A 239 -1.69 -10.79 14.31
C LEU A 239 -3.02 -11.25 14.94
N ALA A 240 -3.08 -12.46 15.42
CA ALA A 240 -4.23 -12.96 16.17
C ALA A 240 -4.21 -12.39 17.59
N ALA A 241 -5.38 -11.99 18.10
CA ALA A 241 -5.50 -11.55 19.49
C ALA A 241 -5.16 -12.68 20.47
N THR A 242 -5.59 -13.91 20.15
CA THR A 242 -5.31 -15.11 20.92
C THR A 242 -5.21 -16.31 19.98
N GLY A 243 -4.39 -17.30 20.36
CA GLY A 243 -4.28 -18.55 19.63
C GLY A 243 -3.76 -18.40 18.20
N ARG A 244 -4.48 -18.95 17.25
CA ARG A 244 -4.15 -18.87 15.82
C ARG A 244 -5.40 -18.56 14.99
N LYS A 245 -5.24 -17.83 13.90
CA LYS A 245 -6.28 -17.53 12.93
C LYS A 245 -5.78 -17.93 11.54
N VAL A 246 -6.64 -18.58 10.78
CA VAL A 246 -6.40 -18.91 9.36
C VAL A 246 -7.54 -18.29 8.57
N GLY A 247 -7.23 -17.68 7.46
CA GLY A 247 -8.20 -17.10 6.56
C GLY A 247 -7.83 -17.35 5.11
N GLY A 248 -8.80 -17.24 4.23
CA GLY A 248 -8.60 -17.32 2.79
C GLY A 248 -9.73 -16.64 2.07
N GLU A 249 -9.45 -16.16 0.89
CA GLU A 249 -10.41 -15.55 -0.02
C GLU A 249 -10.07 -15.94 -1.45
N PHE A 250 -11.04 -15.90 -2.31
CA PHE A 250 -10.85 -16.00 -3.75
C PHE A 250 -11.79 -15.02 -4.44
N GLY A 251 -11.32 -14.46 -5.56
CA GLY A 251 -12.08 -13.57 -6.39
C GLY A 251 -12.02 -14.03 -7.84
N PHE A 252 -13.09 -13.75 -8.58
CA PHE A 252 -13.15 -13.95 -10.02
C PHE A 252 -13.80 -12.72 -10.65
N ASN A 253 -13.24 -12.27 -11.76
CA ASN A 253 -13.81 -11.20 -12.56
C ASN A 253 -13.85 -11.59 -14.04
N ALA A 254 -14.84 -11.06 -14.75
CA ALA A 254 -14.95 -11.19 -16.17
C ALA A 254 -15.46 -9.89 -16.78
N GLN A 255 -14.93 -9.54 -17.93
CA GLN A 255 -15.26 -8.31 -18.64
C GLN A 255 -15.60 -8.62 -20.09
N THR A 256 -16.77 -8.20 -20.54
CA THR A 256 -17.23 -8.46 -21.91
C THR A 256 -16.66 -7.49 -22.94
N ALA A 257 -16.25 -6.28 -22.50
CA ALA A 257 -15.74 -5.23 -23.39
C ALA A 257 -14.49 -5.68 -24.18
N HIS A 258 -13.65 -6.49 -23.57
CA HIS A 258 -12.43 -7.03 -24.17
C HIS A 258 -12.26 -8.53 -23.93
N GLU A 259 -13.36 -9.22 -23.67
CA GLU A 259 -13.38 -10.68 -23.43
C GLU A 259 -12.32 -11.12 -22.41
N GLY A 260 -12.19 -10.32 -21.36
CA GLY A 260 -11.20 -10.55 -20.30
C GLY A 260 -11.76 -11.40 -19.17
N ALA A 261 -10.91 -12.20 -18.58
CA ALA A 261 -11.20 -12.92 -17.35
C ALA A 261 -9.98 -12.96 -16.45
N GLY A 262 -10.23 -12.97 -15.16
CA GLY A 262 -9.17 -13.06 -14.17
C GLY A 262 -9.68 -13.63 -12.85
N GLY A 263 -8.74 -14.05 -12.03
CA GLY A 263 -9.04 -14.51 -10.68
C GLY A 263 -7.86 -14.31 -9.76
N ASN A 264 -8.15 -14.27 -8.48
CA ASN A 264 -7.16 -14.20 -7.43
C ASN A 264 -7.54 -15.10 -6.27
N ALA A 265 -6.54 -15.59 -5.57
CA ALA A 265 -6.71 -16.29 -4.31
C ALA A 265 -5.72 -15.77 -3.29
N ALA A 266 -6.15 -15.63 -2.05
CA ALA A 266 -5.27 -15.26 -0.96
C ALA A 266 -5.47 -16.15 0.24
N TRP A 267 -4.40 -16.31 1.01
CA TRP A 267 -4.34 -17.08 2.23
C TRP A 267 -3.64 -16.27 3.31
N SER A 268 -4.13 -16.37 4.53
CA SER A 268 -3.54 -15.74 5.71
C SER A 268 -3.44 -16.71 6.87
N TYR A 269 -2.36 -16.60 7.62
CA TYR A 269 -2.14 -17.29 8.87
C TYR A 269 -1.61 -16.32 9.90
N ALA A 270 -2.15 -16.34 11.10
CA ALA A 270 -1.73 -15.45 12.17
C ALA A 270 -1.70 -16.18 13.51
N THR A 271 -0.70 -15.88 14.29
CA THR A 271 -0.60 -16.13 15.73
C THR A 271 -0.49 -14.80 16.46
N THR A 272 -0.29 -14.82 17.76
CA THR A 272 -0.05 -13.58 18.54
C THR A 272 1.26 -12.88 18.20
N THR A 273 2.20 -13.55 17.53
CA THR A 273 3.54 -13.01 17.24
C THR A 273 3.95 -13.12 15.77
N VAL A 274 3.29 -13.95 15.00
CA VAL A 274 3.62 -14.18 13.58
C VAL A 274 2.36 -14.05 12.75
N GLY A 275 2.45 -13.26 11.69
CA GLY A 275 1.47 -13.15 10.63
C GLY A 275 2.08 -13.50 9.28
N LEU A 276 1.41 -14.33 8.48
CA LEU A 276 1.79 -14.68 7.13
C LEU A 276 0.64 -14.38 6.19
N PHE A 277 0.95 -13.84 5.04
CA PHE A 277 0.00 -13.57 3.96
C PHE A 277 0.60 -14.02 2.63
N ALA A 278 -0.19 -14.71 1.84
CA ALA A 278 0.15 -15.10 0.49
C ALA A 278 -1.02 -14.79 -0.44
N THR A 279 -0.75 -14.23 -1.60
CA THR A 279 -1.75 -14.05 -2.65
C THR A 279 -1.16 -14.37 -4.01
N GLY A 280 -2.01 -14.87 -4.90
CA GLY A 280 -1.70 -15.07 -6.31
C GLY A 280 -2.89 -14.64 -7.16
N ALA A 281 -2.61 -14.02 -8.31
CA ALA A 281 -3.59 -13.56 -9.26
C ALA A 281 -3.15 -13.89 -10.68
N GLY A 282 -4.12 -14.10 -11.55
CA GLY A 282 -3.91 -14.27 -12.98
C GLY A 282 -5.04 -13.64 -13.75
N ARG A 283 -4.72 -12.98 -14.85
CA ARG A 283 -5.71 -12.40 -15.76
C ARG A 283 -5.29 -12.58 -17.21
N ASN A 284 -6.29 -12.76 -18.06
CA ASN A 284 -6.14 -12.72 -19.50
C ASN A 284 -7.13 -11.69 -20.06
N THR A 285 -6.64 -10.76 -20.84
CA THR A 285 -7.42 -9.67 -21.42
C THR A 285 -7.28 -9.77 -22.92
N GLY A 286 -8.40 -9.90 -23.63
CA GLY A 286 -8.41 -9.86 -25.08
C GLY A 286 -8.29 -8.45 -25.63
N ASP A 287 -8.31 -8.32 -26.95
CA ASP A 287 -8.17 -7.04 -27.62
C ASP A 287 -9.34 -6.09 -27.28
N LEU A 288 -8.99 -4.83 -27.04
CA LEU A 288 -9.96 -3.77 -26.75
C LEU A 288 -10.96 -3.58 -27.89
N ARG A 289 -12.20 -3.31 -27.55
CA ARG A 289 -13.25 -2.90 -28.49
C ARG A 289 -13.52 -1.41 -28.33
N PRO A 290 -13.40 -0.61 -29.38
CA PRO A 290 -13.76 0.80 -29.33
C PRO A 290 -15.26 0.95 -29.07
N GLY A 291 -15.64 1.91 -28.21
CA GLY A 291 -17.04 2.23 -27.97
C GLY A 291 -17.71 2.75 -29.22
N GLY A 292 -18.91 2.20 -29.60
CA GLY A 292 -19.63 2.56 -30.77
C GLY A 292 -19.03 2.06 -32.11
N GLY A 293 -18.01 1.18 -32.02
CA GLY A 293 -17.36 0.63 -33.22
C GLY A 293 -16.52 1.63 -34.02
N ILE A 294 -16.28 2.82 -33.47
CA ILE A 294 -15.53 3.88 -34.15
C ILE A 294 -14.26 4.16 -33.32
N ASP A 295 -13.12 3.95 -33.96
CA ASP A 295 -11.84 4.43 -33.41
C ASP A 295 -11.59 5.87 -33.91
N SER A 296 -11.34 6.79 -33.01
CA SER A 296 -11.06 8.20 -33.34
C SER A 296 -9.62 8.45 -33.83
N HIS A 297 -8.97 7.44 -34.44
CA HIS A 297 -7.60 7.54 -34.96
C HIS A 297 -7.46 8.42 -36.20
N ALA A 298 -8.18 9.51 -36.24
CA ALA A 298 -8.01 10.54 -37.28
C ALA A 298 -6.56 10.96 -37.47
N ALA A 299 -5.74 10.89 -36.42
CA ALA A 299 -4.31 11.18 -36.48
C ALA A 299 -3.55 10.13 -37.32
N VAL A 300 -3.81 8.85 -37.11
CA VAL A 300 -3.12 7.77 -37.84
C VAL A 300 -3.54 7.78 -39.32
N THR A 301 -4.82 7.96 -39.60
CA THR A 301 -5.31 8.12 -40.96
C THR A 301 -4.70 9.35 -41.64
N ARG A 302 -4.63 10.47 -40.94
CA ARG A 302 -4.16 11.75 -41.47
C ARG A 302 -2.64 11.82 -41.65
N PHE A 303 -1.87 11.28 -40.71
CA PHE A 303 -0.40 11.43 -40.69
C PHE A 303 0.34 10.20 -41.22
N LEU A 304 -0.25 9.02 -41.12
CA LEU A 304 0.38 7.77 -41.56
C LEU A 304 -0.22 7.18 -42.81
N GLY A 305 -1.30 7.80 -43.35
CA GLY A 305 -1.93 7.36 -44.60
C GLY A 305 -2.61 5.99 -44.55
N VAL A 306 -2.82 5.46 -43.32
CA VAL A 306 -3.50 4.17 -43.13
C VAL A 306 -5.00 4.40 -43.29
N SER A 307 -5.66 3.59 -44.16
CA SER A 307 -7.07 3.73 -44.40
C SER A 307 -7.92 3.43 -43.18
N SER A 308 -9.04 4.12 -43.03
CA SER A 308 -9.93 3.98 -41.88
C SER A 308 -10.51 2.58 -41.70
N ASP A 309 -10.69 1.84 -42.79
CA ASP A 309 -11.13 0.44 -42.76
C ASP A 309 -10.08 -0.52 -42.15
N GLN A 310 -8.80 -0.18 -42.25
CA GLN A 310 -7.74 -0.92 -41.56
C GLN A 310 -7.65 -0.59 -40.05
N LEU A 311 -8.12 0.60 -39.66
CA LEU A 311 -8.10 1.09 -38.31
C LEU A 311 -9.39 0.83 -37.54
N MET A 312 -10.49 0.69 -38.25
CA MET A 312 -11.84 0.51 -37.70
C MET A 312 -12.24 -0.97 -37.62
N ALA A 313 -11.30 -1.84 -37.35
CA ALA A 313 -11.65 -3.19 -36.94
C ALA A 313 -12.53 -3.13 -35.70
N GLU A 314 -13.42 -4.08 -35.51
CA GLU A 314 -14.24 -4.21 -34.29
C GLU A 314 -13.39 -4.28 -33.01
N ARG A 315 -12.10 -4.51 -33.16
CA ARG A 315 -11.10 -4.62 -32.09
C ARG A 315 -9.84 -3.86 -32.44
N LEU A 316 -9.19 -3.34 -31.45
CA LEU A 316 -7.85 -2.74 -31.55
C LEU A 316 -6.81 -3.87 -31.44
N PRO A 317 -6.14 -4.25 -32.52
CA PRO A 317 -5.25 -5.39 -32.53
C PRO A 317 -4.07 -5.20 -31.58
N ASN A 318 -3.54 -6.30 -31.02
CA ASN A 318 -2.37 -6.35 -30.16
C ASN A 318 -2.53 -5.62 -28.80
N THR A 319 -3.76 -5.31 -28.40
CA THR A 319 -4.04 -4.70 -27.10
C THR A 319 -4.32 -5.73 -26.01
N GLY A 320 -4.50 -6.99 -26.35
CA GLY A 320 -4.65 -8.08 -25.41
C GLY A 320 -3.36 -8.36 -24.65
N PHE A 321 -3.46 -8.81 -23.39
CA PHE A 321 -2.33 -9.18 -22.56
C PHE A 321 -2.67 -10.22 -21.52
N GLN A 322 -1.63 -10.88 -21.00
CA GLN A 322 -1.70 -11.78 -19.86
C GLN A 322 -0.85 -11.24 -18.72
N GLN A 323 -1.35 -11.39 -17.51
CA GLN A 323 -0.59 -10.99 -16.32
C GLN A 323 -0.79 -12.00 -15.20
N TYR A 324 0.32 -12.34 -14.56
CA TYR A 324 0.36 -13.17 -13.36
C TYR A 324 1.08 -12.42 -12.26
N ALA A 325 0.53 -12.41 -11.07
CA ALA A 325 1.11 -11.73 -9.93
C ALA A 325 1.03 -12.59 -8.68
N GLY A 326 1.96 -12.39 -7.78
CA GLY A 326 1.95 -13.04 -6.48
C GLY A 326 2.70 -12.22 -5.45
N MET A 327 2.29 -12.37 -4.19
CA MET A 327 2.95 -11.74 -3.06
C MET A 327 3.00 -12.70 -1.88
N LEU A 328 4.14 -12.69 -1.21
CA LEU A 328 4.34 -13.31 0.12
C LEU A 328 4.75 -12.21 1.08
N LYS A 329 4.07 -12.10 2.21
CA LYS A 329 4.39 -11.11 3.26
C LYS A 329 4.37 -11.77 4.62
N ALA A 330 5.39 -11.49 5.41
CA ALA A 330 5.53 -11.96 6.77
C ALA A 330 5.67 -10.78 7.72
N ASN A 331 4.99 -10.88 8.86
CA ASN A 331 5.09 -9.96 9.97
C ASN A 331 5.43 -10.77 11.21
N TRP A 332 6.57 -10.48 11.84
CA TRP A 332 7.03 -11.16 13.04
C TRP A 332 7.31 -10.15 14.14
N THR A 333 6.63 -10.32 15.26
CA THR A 333 6.75 -9.45 16.42
C THR A 333 7.27 -10.28 17.61
N PRO A 334 8.60 -10.51 17.69
CA PRO A 334 9.21 -11.31 18.76
C PRO A 334 9.05 -10.69 20.13
N SER A 335 8.82 -9.40 20.22
CA SER A 335 8.56 -8.67 21.47
C SER A 335 7.71 -7.44 21.19
N SER A 336 7.12 -6.85 22.22
CA SER A 336 6.38 -5.57 22.11
C SER A 336 7.22 -4.40 21.58
N ARG A 337 8.54 -4.56 21.52
CA ARG A 337 9.48 -3.52 21.07
C ARG A 337 10.06 -3.77 19.70
N THR A 338 9.91 -4.95 19.13
CA THR A 338 10.57 -5.31 17.89
C THR A 338 9.58 -5.91 16.93
N GLN A 339 9.58 -5.40 15.71
CA GLN A 339 8.82 -5.93 14.59
C GLN A 339 9.73 -6.12 13.39
N VAL A 340 9.53 -7.21 12.69
CA VAL A 340 10.19 -7.55 11.45
C VAL A 340 9.12 -7.77 10.39
N VAL A 341 9.18 -7.01 9.33
CA VAL A 341 8.31 -7.18 8.17
C VAL A 341 9.15 -7.51 6.97
N SER A 342 8.77 -8.53 6.23
CA SER A 342 9.38 -8.85 4.93
C SER A 342 8.29 -9.13 3.91
N ALA A 343 8.51 -8.68 2.68
CA ALA A 343 7.62 -8.95 1.57
C ALA A 343 8.40 -9.24 0.29
N TYR A 344 7.86 -10.15 -0.48
CA TYR A 344 8.30 -10.40 -1.86
C TYR A 344 7.08 -10.36 -2.76
N THR A 345 7.14 -9.51 -3.78
CA THR A 345 6.12 -9.38 -4.82
C THR A 345 6.75 -9.68 -6.16
N ALA A 346 6.10 -10.51 -6.94
CA ALA A 346 6.50 -10.86 -8.29
C ALA A 346 5.33 -10.65 -9.25
N THR A 347 5.58 -10.02 -10.39
CA THR A 347 4.62 -9.89 -11.46
C THR A 347 5.28 -10.19 -12.80
N ARG A 348 4.55 -10.88 -13.66
CA ARG A 348 4.94 -11.18 -15.03
C ARG A 348 3.80 -10.77 -15.92
N GLN A 349 4.11 -9.99 -16.96
CA GLN A 349 3.15 -9.56 -17.97
C GLN A 349 3.71 -9.85 -19.34
N ASP A 350 2.90 -10.44 -20.16
CA ASP A 350 3.19 -10.72 -21.57
C ASP A 350 2.17 -10.01 -22.47
N GLN A 351 2.65 -9.45 -23.59
CA GLN A 351 1.88 -8.68 -24.55
C GLN A 351 1.37 -7.33 -24.00
N GLY A 352 0.28 -6.80 -24.54
CA GLY A 352 -0.25 -5.48 -24.17
C GLY A 352 0.45 -4.35 -24.92
N HIS A 353 0.68 -4.55 -26.20
CA HIS A 353 1.39 -3.62 -27.06
C HIS A 353 0.63 -2.32 -27.29
N ARG A 354 1.33 -1.34 -27.74
CA ARG A 354 0.77 -0.11 -28.28
C ARG A 354 0.35 -0.37 -29.72
N TYR A 355 -0.94 -0.46 -29.97
CA TYR A 355 -1.43 -0.75 -31.31
C TYR A 355 -1.12 0.38 -32.32
N ASP A 356 -1.05 1.64 -31.86
CA ASP A 356 -0.69 2.80 -32.68
C ASP A 356 0.75 2.72 -33.26
N GLN A 357 1.62 1.97 -32.60
CA GLN A 357 2.99 1.76 -33.08
C GLN A 357 3.13 0.58 -34.04
N GLU A 358 2.25 -0.40 -33.94
CA GLU A 358 2.23 -1.54 -34.85
C GLU A 358 1.59 -1.23 -36.18
N LEU A 359 0.70 -0.24 -36.21
CA LEU A 359 0.05 0.27 -37.44
C LEU A 359 0.89 1.38 -38.10
N GLY A 360 1.98 1.81 -37.47
CA GLY A 360 2.78 2.92 -37.95
C GLY A 360 3.45 2.60 -39.29
N GLY A 361 3.21 3.41 -40.29
CA GLY A 361 3.80 3.36 -41.60
C GLY A 361 5.28 3.25 -41.61
N ASP A 362 6.22 3.29 -41.83
CA ASP A 362 7.66 3.10 -41.81
C ASP A 362 8.23 2.01 -40.89
N GLY A 363 7.42 1.24 -40.18
CA GLY A 363 7.81 -0.04 -39.57
C GLY A 363 8.91 -0.02 -38.49
N ASN A 364 9.29 1.16 -38.02
CA ASN A 364 10.56 1.29 -37.31
C ASN A 364 10.47 1.38 -35.79
N LEU A 365 9.28 1.35 -35.21
CA LEU A 365 9.10 1.42 -33.74
C LEU A 365 8.01 0.47 -33.28
N ILE A 366 8.25 -0.81 -33.38
CA ILE A 366 7.43 -1.81 -32.71
C ILE A 366 7.91 -1.88 -31.26
N ALA A 367 7.24 -1.21 -30.35
CA ALA A 367 7.50 -1.38 -28.92
C ALA A 367 6.84 -2.68 -28.45
N LYS A 368 7.53 -3.78 -28.60
CA LYS A 368 7.09 -5.06 -28.04
C LYS A 368 7.30 -5.02 -26.53
N LEU A 369 6.20 -5.11 -25.78
CA LEU A 369 6.20 -5.18 -24.33
C LEU A 369 6.10 -6.65 -23.88
N ASN A 370 6.96 -7.49 -24.46
CA ASN A 370 7.03 -8.90 -24.09
C ASN A 370 7.84 -9.06 -22.81
N ASP A 371 7.45 -10.01 -21.97
CA ASP A 371 8.17 -10.41 -20.76
C ASP A 371 8.45 -9.28 -19.77
N LEU A 372 7.50 -8.40 -19.53
CA LEU A 372 7.63 -7.41 -18.47
C LEU A 372 7.61 -8.11 -17.11
N THR A 373 8.63 -7.83 -16.31
CA THR A 373 8.79 -8.46 -15.01
C THR A 373 8.98 -7.43 -13.93
N LEU A 374 8.37 -7.70 -12.77
CA LEU A 374 8.63 -7.02 -11.52
C LEU A 374 9.01 -8.07 -10.48
N ASP A 375 10.12 -7.84 -9.81
CA ASP A 375 10.52 -8.56 -8.62
C ASP A 375 10.89 -7.53 -7.57
N LEU A 376 10.04 -7.36 -6.57
CA LEU A 376 10.23 -6.42 -5.48
C LEU A 376 10.36 -7.19 -4.17
N PHE A 377 11.48 -7.04 -3.50
CA PHE A 377 11.72 -7.57 -2.17
C PHE A 377 12.07 -6.45 -1.22
N TYR A 378 11.49 -6.47 -0.03
CA TYR A 378 11.99 -5.67 1.08
C TYR A 378 11.95 -6.44 2.40
N ALA A 379 12.83 -6.03 3.29
CA ALA A 379 12.82 -6.44 4.69
C ALA A 379 13.06 -5.20 5.56
N ARG A 380 12.30 -5.08 6.64
CA ARG A 380 12.33 -3.95 7.55
C ARG A 380 12.30 -4.46 8.99
N VAL A 381 13.16 -3.92 9.82
CA VAL A 381 13.18 -4.14 11.27
C VAL A 381 12.89 -2.81 11.94
N GLU A 382 11.85 -2.78 12.71
CA GLU A 382 11.46 -1.64 13.55
C GLU A 382 11.69 -1.99 15.01
N ARG A 383 12.27 -1.07 15.75
CA ARG A 383 12.48 -1.24 17.19
C ARG A 383 12.20 0.05 17.92
N SER A 384 11.42 -0.04 18.98
CA SER A 384 11.14 1.07 19.90
C SER A 384 11.97 0.95 21.18
N GLY A 385 12.18 2.08 21.86
CA GLY A 385 12.91 2.14 23.14
C GLY A 385 14.41 1.87 23.01
N LEU A 386 15.09 2.56 22.09
CA LEU A 386 16.53 2.46 21.85
C LEU A 386 17.37 3.42 22.76
N GLY A 387 16.98 3.63 23.98
CA GLY A 387 17.66 4.52 24.91
C GLY A 387 17.39 5.99 24.63
N LEU A 388 18.31 6.69 23.95
CA LEU A 388 18.14 8.10 23.57
C LEU A 388 17.14 8.31 22.43
N PHE A 389 16.75 7.26 21.72
CA PHE A 389 15.84 7.30 20.60
C PHE A 389 14.56 6.55 20.93
N ASP A 390 13.41 7.15 20.68
CA ASP A 390 12.11 6.52 20.90
C ASP A 390 11.86 5.38 19.89
N HIS A 391 12.41 5.53 18.68
CA HIS A 391 12.20 4.60 17.58
C HIS A 391 13.41 4.53 16.66
N GLY A 392 13.69 3.35 16.12
CA GLY A 392 14.69 3.11 15.08
C GLY A 392 14.17 2.12 14.05
N GLU A 393 14.43 2.41 12.79
CA GLU A 393 14.09 1.54 11.67
C GLU A 393 15.29 1.31 10.78
N ILE A 394 15.48 0.07 10.38
CA ILE A 394 16.47 -0.33 9.36
C ILE A 394 15.75 -1.22 8.36
N GLY A 395 15.81 -0.84 7.10
CA GLY A 395 15.24 -1.62 6.01
C GLY A 395 16.20 -1.74 4.84
N ARG A 396 16.02 -2.79 4.06
CA ARG A 396 16.65 -2.98 2.76
C ARG A 396 15.59 -3.38 1.76
N ALA A 397 15.63 -2.75 0.59
CA ALA A 397 14.77 -3.07 -0.54
C ALA A 397 15.59 -3.34 -1.79
N HIS A 398 15.03 -4.15 -2.67
CA HIS A 398 15.53 -4.43 -4.02
C HIS A 398 14.32 -4.46 -4.96
N VAL A 399 14.39 -3.69 -6.04
CA VAL A 399 13.37 -3.57 -7.09
C VAL A 399 13.98 -3.95 -8.42
#